data_5668c48c3b23cd61ac82cf36c1be9892
#
_entry.id   5668c48c3b23cd61ac82cf36c1be9892
#
_cell.length_a   1.000
_cell.length_b   1.000
_cell.length_c   1.000
_cell.angle_alpha   90.00
_cell.angle_beta   90.00
_cell.angle_gamma   90.00
#
_symmetry.space_group_name_H-M   'P 1'
#
loop_
_entity.id
_entity.type
_entity.pdbx_description
1 polymer ?
#
loop_
_entity_poly.entity_id
_entity_poly.type
_entity_poly.pdbx_seq_one_letter_code
_entity_poly.pdbx_strand_id
1 'polypeptide(L)'
;ENVLAAVERCLADKVPYIFVAKSSGMRMMTNNLSLAQMPRMVLAINELKKENLPFISIITSPTTGGTSASIVPLGDIIVAESKKAIYGFAGKRIVENTENKPLENNFQTAEWAQANGQIDIIVDRKDIKDTIYNLLSILLKKKSEVNLDLPNETSETNIQTREAS
;
A
#
# COMPACT_ATOMS: atom_id res chain seq x y z
N GLU A 1 1.64 17.90 4.26
CA GLU A 1 1.90 18.07 5.70
C GLU A 1 1.09 17.06 6.54
N ASN A 2 -0.23 16.92 6.39
CA ASN A 2 -1.07 16.06 7.24
C ASN A 2 -0.64 14.57 7.23
N VAL A 3 -0.25 14.03 6.08
CA VAL A 3 0.24 12.64 5.97
C VAL A 3 1.53 12.46 6.77
N LEU A 4 2.47 13.41 6.65
CA LEU A 4 3.74 13.37 7.38
C LEU A 4 3.51 13.42 8.90
N ALA A 5 2.70 14.37 9.37
CA ALA A 5 2.37 14.50 10.78
C ALA A 5 1.67 13.24 11.34
N ALA A 6 0.79 12.61 10.53
CA ALA A 6 0.14 11.36 10.92
C ALA A 6 1.15 10.19 11.01
N VAL A 7 2.08 10.10 10.07
CA VAL A 7 3.14 9.09 10.10
C VAL A 7 4.07 9.30 11.31
N GLU A 8 4.51 10.53 11.55
CA GLU A 8 5.32 10.88 12.73
C GLU A 8 4.62 10.47 14.04
N ARG A 9 3.31 10.70 14.11
CA ARG A 9 2.51 10.29 15.26
C ARG A 9 2.45 8.76 15.40
N CYS A 10 2.22 8.04 14.29
CA CYS A 10 2.21 6.58 14.32
C CYS A 10 3.57 6.00 14.74
N LEU A 11 4.68 6.60 14.31
CA LEU A 11 6.02 6.21 14.73
C LEU A 11 6.26 6.44 16.22
N ALA A 12 5.83 7.61 16.75
CA ALA A 12 5.97 7.93 18.17
C ALA A 12 5.15 7.00 19.07
N ASP A 13 3.89 6.75 18.69
CA ASP A 13 2.96 5.95 19.49
C ASP A 13 3.09 4.43 19.21
N LYS A 14 3.92 4.03 18.22
CA LYS A 14 4.09 2.62 17.77
C LYS A 14 2.78 1.96 17.36
N VAL A 15 1.94 2.67 16.61
CA VAL A 15 0.63 2.22 16.14
C VAL A 15 0.59 2.09 14.63
N PRO A 16 -0.28 1.23 14.07
CA PRO A 16 -0.46 1.10 12.62
C PRO A 16 -1.02 2.38 12.01
N TYR A 17 -0.73 2.59 10.72
CA TYR A 17 -1.25 3.70 9.94
C TYR A 17 -2.37 3.23 9.02
N ILE A 18 -3.50 3.91 9.04
CA ILE A 18 -4.62 3.69 8.12
C ILE A 18 -4.82 4.95 7.29
N PHE A 19 -4.78 4.81 5.98
CA PHE A 19 -4.97 5.90 5.04
C PHE A 19 -6.23 5.69 4.21
N VAL A 20 -7.20 6.58 4.34
CA VAL A 20 -8.42 6.56 3.52
C VAL A 20 -8.25 7.51 2.35
N ALA A 21 -8.14 6.95 1.15
CA ALA A 21 -7.90 7.69 -0.07
C ALA A 21 -9.19 8.09 -0.77
N LYS A 22 -9.29 9.38 -1.11
CA LYS A 22 -10.29 9.93 -2.03
C LYS A 22 -9.66 11.10 -2.77
N SER A 23 -9.32 10.91 -4.03
CA SER A 23 -8.62 11.93 -4.81
C SER A 23 -8.78 11.72 -6.30
N SER A 24 -9.03 12.79 -7.04
CA SER A 24 -9.05 12.77 -8.52
C SER A 24 -7.67 13.13 -9.12
N GLY A 25 -6.64 13.24 -8.31
CA GLY A 25 -5.30 13.61 -8.73
C GLY A 25 -4.80 14.90 -8.08
N MET A 26 -3.67 15.38 -8.56
CA MET A 26 -3.03 16.58 -8.01
C MET A 26 -3.68 17.86 -8.51
N ARG A 27 -3.54 18.92 -7.71
CA ARG A 27 -3.89 20.27 -8.13
C ARG A 27 -2.87 20.79 -9.14
N MET A 28 -3.23 20.89 -10.40
CA MET A 28 -2.33 21.30 -11.49
C MET A 28 -1.73 22.69 -11.29
N MET A 29 -2.47 23.60 -10.66
CA MET A 29 -2.01 24.98 -10.43
C MET A 29 -0.83 25.08 -9.46
N THR A 30 -0.55 24.08 -8.67
CA THR A 30 0.59 24.03 -7.74
C THR A 30 1.85 23.40 -8.34
N ASN A 31 1.77 22.97 -9.60
CA ASN A 31 2.91 22.58 -10.44
C ASN A 31 3.87 21.58 -9.73
N ASN A 32 5.17 21.88 -9.76
CA ASN A 32 6.22 21.02 -9.19
C ASN A 32 6.07 20.75 -7.68
N LEU A 33 5.42 21.65 -6.93
CA LEU A 33 5.16 21.43 -5.51
C LEU A 33 4.26 20.20 -5.27
N SER A 34 3.25 20.00 -6.12
CA SER A 34 2.38 18.82 -6.02
C SER A 34 3.14 17.54 -6.36
N LEU A 35 3.99 17.57 -7.39
CA LEU A 35 4.82 16.42 -7.76
C LEU A 35 5.83 16.05 -6.65
N ALA A 36 6.44 17.07 -6.04
CA ALA A 36 7.40 16.86 -4.95
C ALA A 36 6.78 16.23 -3.68
N GLN A 37 5.44 16.29 -3.52
CA GLN A 37 4.79 15.62 -2.39
C GLN A 37 4.79 14.08 -2.52
N MET A 38 4.79 13.55 -3.74
CA MET A 38 4.79 12.09 -3.94
C MET A 38 6.01 11.40 -3.31
N PRO A 39 7.25 11.78 -3.63
CA PRO A 39 8.43 11.18 -2.98
C PRO A 39 8.48 11.44 -1.47
N ARG A 40 8.01 12.59 -0.99
CA ARG A 40 7.94 12.87 0.45
C ARG A 40 7.03 11.88 1.17
N MET A 41 5.86 11.57 0.62
CA MET A 41 4.95 10.58 1.18
C MET A 41 5.56 9.17 1.14
N VAL A 42 6.21 8.80 0.04
CA VAL A 42 6.89 7.51 -0.08
C VAL A 42 7.97 7.33 1.00
N LEU A 43 8.80 8.36 1.20
CA LEU A 43 9.83 8.35 2.25
C LEU A 43 9.22 8.19 3.65
N ALA A 44 8.15 8.91 3.94
CA ALA A 44 7.47 8.80 5.24
C ALA A 44 6.92 7.39 5.49
N ILE A 45 6.27 6.78 4.49
CA ILE A 45 5.77 5.41 4.61
C ILE A 45 6.90 4.39 4.78
N ASN A 46 8.05 4.62 4.15
CA ASN A 46 9.22 3.75 4.35
C ASN A 46 9.71 3.74 5.81
N GLU A 47 9.59 4.85 6.53
CA GLU A 47 9.93 4.87 7.96
C GLU A 47 8.98 3.97 8.79
N LEU A 48 7.68 3.93 8.47
CA LEU A 48 6.76 2.96 9.11
C LEU A 48 7.19 1.52 8.85
N LYS A 49 7.60 1.22 7.60
CA LYS A 49 8.03 -0.14 7.21
C LYS A 49 9.33 -0.56 7.94
N LYS A 50 10.28 0.34 8.11
CA LYS A 50 11.50 0.08 8.91
C LYS A 50 11.18 -0.29 10.36
N GLU A 51 10.16 0.33 10.94
CA GLU A 51 9.69 0.05 12.29
C GLU A 51 8.68 -1.13 12.34
N ASN A 52 8.45 -1.79 11.20
CA ASN A 52 7.47 -2.87 11.06
C ASN A 52 6.06 -2.49 11.55
N LEU A 53 5.65 -1.24 11.35
CA LEU A 53 4.32 -0.78 11.66
C LEU A 53 3.41 -1.02 10.44
N PRO A 54 2.29 -1.73 10.60
CA PRO A 54 1.37 -2.00 9.50
C PRO A 54 0.81 -0.73 8.89
N PHE A 55 0.75 -0.70 7.55
CA PHE A 55 0.13 0.36 6.78
C PHE A 55 -1.01 -0.21 5.93
N ILE A 56 -2.25 0.23 6.15
CA ILE A 56 -3.43 -0.19 5.40
C ILE A 56 -3.95 0.98 4.58
N SER A 57 -4.08 0.78 3.27
CA SER A 57 -4.70 1.74 2.35
C SER A 57 -6.15 1.38 2.08
N ILE A 58 -7.07 2.33 2.27
CA ILE A 58 -8.49 2.17 1.96
C ILE A 58 -8.83 3.06 0.78
N ILE A 59 -9.27 2.45 -0.31
CA ILE A 59 -9.68 3.12 -1.53
C ILE A 59 -11.16 3.46 -1.47
N THR A 60 -11.48 4.73 -1.60
CA THR A 60 -12.83 5.22 -1.84
C THR A 60 -12.95 5.81 -3.24
N SER A 61 -14.17 6.01 -3.75
CA SER A 61 -14.38 6.49 -5.11
C SER A 61 -14.45 8.03 -5.19
N PRO A 62 -13.73 8.66 -6.12
CA PRO A 62 -12.64 8.12 -6.92
C PRO A 62 -11.28 8.17 -6.19
N THR A 63 -10.35 7.27 -6.54
CA THR A 63 -8.95 7.36 -6.15
C THR A 63 -8.07 7.20 -7.38
N THR A 64 -7.59 8.33 -7.91
CA THR A 64 -6.86 8.39 -9.18
C THR A 64 -5.65 9.32 -9.11
N GLY A 65 -4.87 9.37 -10.19
CA GLY A 65 -3.74 10.28 -10.36
C GLY A 65 -2.57 9.97 -9.42
N GLY A 66 -1.95 11.03 -8.91
CA GLY A 66 -0.77 10.92 -8.05
C GLY A 66 -0.98 10.12 -6.77
N THR A 67 -2.20 10.09 -6.23
CA THR A 67 -2.53 9.33 -5.02
C THR A 67 -2.48 7.83 -5.27
N SER A 68 -3.04 7.37 -6.39
CA SER A 68 -2.97 5.97 -6.80
C SER A 68 -1.56 5.56 -7.27
N ALA A 69 -0.75 6.50 -7.73
CA ALA A 69 0.61 6.25 -8.18
C ALA A 69 1.68 6.38 -7.08
N SER A 70 1.32 6.80 -5.87
CA SER A 70 2.28 7.01 -4.80
C SER A 70 1.92 6.31 -3.50
N ILE A 71 1.06 6.89 -2.67
CA ILE A 71 0.82 6.42 -1.30
C ILE A 71 -0.02 5.15 -1.23
N VAL A 72 -1.06 5.01 -2.06
CA VAL A 72 -2.00 3.89 -1.98
C VAL A 72 -1.34 2.53 -2.22
N PRO A 73 -0.53 2.34 -3.29
CA PRO A 73 0.09 1.05 -3.57
C PRO A 73 1.21 0.67 -2.59
N LEU A 74 1.56 1.54 -1.65
CA LEU A 74 2.52 1.25 -0.59
C LEU A 74 1.89 0.55 0.62
N GLY A 75 0.55 0.45 0.66
CA GLY A 75 -0.15 -0.30 1.70
C GLY A 75 0.31 -1.75 1.77
N ASP A 76 0.46 -2.28 2.97
CA ASP A 76 0.70 -3.71 3.17
C ASP A 76 -0.56 -4.51 2.82
N ILE A 77 -1.72 -3.89 2.96
CA ILE A 77 -3.01 -4.37 2.47
C ILE A 77 -3.78 -3.19 1.88
N ILE A 78 -4.35 -3.42 0.69
CA ILE A 78 -5.14 -2.44 -0.05
C ILE A 78 -6.60 -2.89 -0.07
N VAL A 79 -7.48 -2.12 0.57
CA VAL A 79 -8.91 -2.40 0.71
C VAL A 79 -9.71 -1.41 -0.12
N ALA A 80 -10.69 -1.87 -0.91
CA ALA A 80 -11.63 -1.00 -1.60
C ALA A 80 -13.02 -1.04 -0.95
N GLU A 81 -13.69 0.12 -0.85
CA GLU A 81 -15.00 0.27 -0.19
C GLU A 81 -16.19 -0.32 -0.96
N SER A 82 -16.01 -0.67 -2.22
CA SER A 82 -17.03 -1.32 -3.05
C SER A 82 -16.43 -1.81 -4.37
N LYS A 83 -17.12 -2.75 -5.03
CA LYS A 83 -16.74 -3.24 -6.36
C LYS A 83 -16.68 -2.14 -7.43
N LYS A 84 -17.50 -1.11 -7.30
CA LYS A 84 -17.63 0.01 -8.25
C LYS A 84 -16.75 1.21 -7.90
N ALA A 85 -15.97 1.16 -6.83
CA ALA A 85 -15.03 2.24 -6.50
C ALA A 85 -14.05 2.44 -7.67
N ILE A 86 -13.85 3.69 -8.07
CA ILE A 86 -12.94 4.02 -9.18
C ILE A 86 -11.51 4.11 -8.67
N TYR A 87 -10.64 3.27 -9.24
CA TYR A 87 -9.22 3.24 -8.96
C TYR A 87 -8.40 3.18 -10.24
N GLY A 88 -7.50 4.11 -10.45
CA GLY A 88 -6.66 4.15 -11.64
C GLY A 88 -5.75 5.37 -11.65
N PHE A 89 -4.87 5.47 -12.65
CA PHE A 89 -3.98 6.63 -12.80
C PHE A 89 -4.64 7.73 -13.64
N ALA A 90 -4.70 7.55 -14.95
CA ALA A 90 -5.40 8.48 -15.83
C ALA A 90 -6.91 8.22 -15.81
N GLY A 91 -7.72 9.25 -15.87
CA GLY A 91 -9.16 9.09 -15.97
C GLY A 91 -9.56 8.31 -17.23
N LYS A 92 -10.62 7.49 -17.13
CA LYS A 92 -11.14 6.64 -18.23
C LYS A 92 -11.23 7.39 -19.58
N ARG A 93 -11.77 8.60 -19.56
CA ARG A 93 -11.92 9.46 -20.74
C ARG A 93 -10.60 9.80 -21.45
N ILE A 94 -9.53 9.98 -20.66
CA ILE A 94 -8.19 10.27 -21.20
C ILE A 94 -7.62 9.02 -21.86
N VAL A 95 -7.78 7.88 -21.23
CA VAL A 95 -7.30 6.59 -21.75
C VAL A 95 -8.02 6.25 -23.06
N GLU A 96 -9.34 6.39 -23.11
CA GLU A 96 -10.16 6.18 -24.33
C GLU A 96 -9.68 7.04 -25.50
N ASN A 97 -9.42 8.31 -25.24
CA ASN A 97 -8.95 9.24 -26.28
C ASN A 97 -7.51 8.95 -26.76
N THR A 98 -6.68 8.39 -25.89
CA THR A 98 -5.28 8.10 -26.21
C THR A 98 -5.13 6.77 -26.95
N GLU A 99 -5.87 5.75 -26.54
CA GLU A 99 -5.78 4.41 -27.10
C GLU A 99 -6.61 4.20 -28.36
N ASN A 100 -7.55 5.14 -28.67
CA ASN A 100 -8.50 5.03 -29.78
C ASN A 100 -9.25 3.69 -29.82
N LYS A 101 -9.46 3.06 -28.66
CA LYS A 101 -10.18 1.79 -28.50
C LYS A 101 -11.22 1.92 -27.40
N PRO A 102 -12.37 1.27 -27.55
CA PRO A 102 -13.33 1.20 -26.47
C PRO A 102 -12.73 0.40 -25.32
N LEU A 103 -12.83 0.95 -24.11
CA LEU A 103 -12.40 0.28 -22.88
C LEU A 103 -13.49 -0.64 -22.36
N GLU A 104 -13.09 -1.68 -21.64
CA GLU A 104 -14.03 -2.57 -20.96
C GLU A 104 -14.99 -1.78 -20.05
N ASN A 105 -16.22 -2.27 -19.94
CA ASN A 105 -17.27 -1.59 -19.14
C ASN A 105 -16.88 -1.41 -17.68
N ASN A 106 -16.12 -2.36 -17.12
CA ASN A 106 -15.65 -2.38 -15.75
C ASN A 106 -14.23 -1.79 -15.58
N PHE A 107 -13.61 -1.24 -16.64
CA PHE A 107 -12.28 -0.66 -16.59
C PHE A 107 -12.15 0.36 -15.45
N GLN A 108 -11.08 0.25 -14.66
CA GLN A 108 -10.80 1.08 -13.48
C GLN A 108 -11.83 0.95 -12.34
N THR A 109 -12.71 -0.05 -12.33
CA THR A 109 -13.44 -0.37 -11.12
C THR A 109 -12.54 -1.14 -10.15
N ALA A 110 -12.88 -1.13 -8.85
CA ALA A 110 -12.16 -1.92 -7.85
C ALA A 110 -12.17 -3.43 -8.19
N GLU A 111 -13.27 -3.93 -8.77
CA GLU A 111 -13.37 -5.33 -9.22
C GLU A 111 -12.37 -5.64 -10.34
N TRP A 112 -12.25 -4.74 -11.32
CA TRP A 112 -11.25 -4.85 -12.38
C TRP A 112 -9.82 -4.76 -11.80
N ALA A 113 -9.58 -3.81 -10.90
CA ALA A 113 -8.27 -3.61 -10.27
C ALA A 113 -7.87 -4.80 -9.40
N GLN A 114 -8.82 -5.43 -8.70
CA GLN A 114 -8.58 -6.65 -7.93
C GLN A 114 -8.22 -7.82 -8.83
N ALA A 115 -8.95 -8.01 -9.94
CA ALA A 115 -8.65 -9.05 -10.93
C ALA A 115 -7.25 -8.89 -11.55
N ASN A 116 -6.72 -7.65 -11.59
CA ASN A 116 -5.38 -7.33 -12.05
C ASN A 116 -4.33 -7.23 -10.93
N GLY A 117 -4.64 -7.66 -9.71
CA GLY A 117 -3.71 -7.72 -8.59
C GLY A 117 -3.34 -6.35 -7.99
N GLN A 118 -4.15 -5.32 -8.19
CA GLN A 118 -3.89 -3.97 -7.68
C GLN A 118 -4.61 -3.69 -6.35
N ILE A 119 -5.57 -4.51 -5.99
CA ILE A 119 -6.36 -4.42 -4.76
C ILE A 119 -6.45 -5.80 -4.14
N ASP A 120 -6.26 -5.90 -2.83
CA ASP A 120 -6.29 -7.18 -2.12
C ASP A 120 -7.71 -7.60 -1.75
N ILE A 121 -8.49 -6.66 -1.21
CA ILE A 121 -9.81 -6.94 -0.64
C ILE A 121 -10.83 -5.90 -1.07
N ILE A 122 -12.02 -6.34 -1.46
CA ILE A 122 -13.19 -5.48 -1.67
C ILE A 122 -14.19 -5.74 -0.56
N VAL A 123 -14.61 -4.69 0.14
CA VAL A 123 -15.49 -4.78 1.31
C VAL A 123 -16.59 -3.73 1.19
N ASP A 124 -17.81 -4.07 1.56
CA ASP A 124 -18.88 -3.07 1.67
C ASP A 124 -18.52 -2.06 2.77
N ARG A 125 -18.84 -0.79 2.52
CA ARG A 125 -18.48 0.32 3.41
C ARG A 125 -18.89 0.11 4.87
N LYS A 126 -20.01 -0.55 5.10
CA LYS A 126 -20.51 -0.88 6.45
C LYS A 126 -19.63 -1.87 7.21
N ASP A 127 -18.93 -2.75 6.47
CA ASP A 127 -18.14 -3.85 7.02
C ASP A 127 -16.64 -3.51 7.10
N ILE A 128 -16.22 -2.32 6.61
CA ILE A 128 -14.80 -1.88 6.60
C ILE A 128 -14.21 -1.89 8.01
N LYS A 129 -14.94 -1.38 9.00
CA LYS A 129 -14.44 -1.30 10.38
C LYS A 129 -14.06 -2.66 10.92
N ASP A 130 -14.94 -3.64 10.78
CA ASP A 130 -14.72 -4.99 11.30
C ASP A 130 -13.62 -5.72 10.52
N THR A 131 -13.57 -5.51 9.21
CA THR A 131 -12.50 -6.03 8.35
C THR A 131 -11.14 -5.48 8.79
N ILE A 132 -11.00 -4.16 8.96
CA ILE A 132 -9.75 -3.54 9.40
C ILE A 132 -9.35 -4.03 10.79
N TYR A 133 -10.30 -4.16 11.71
CA TYR A 133 -10.04 -4.70 13.04
C TYR A 133 -9.46 -6.13 12.96
N ASN A 134 -10.06 -7.00 12.15
CA ASN A 134 -9.58 -8.36 11.95
C ASN A 134 -8.18 -8.41 11.33
N LEU A 135 -7.94 -7.60 10.28
CA LEU A 135 -6.64 -7.49 9.62
C LEU A 135 -5.55 -7.03 10.59
N LEU A 136 -5.82 -5.97 11.35
CA LEU A 136 -4.87 -5.47 12.33
C LEU A 136 -4.63 -6.48 13.46
N SER A 137 -5.65 -7.20 13.88
CA SER A 137 -5.50 -8.27 14.88
C SER A 137 -4.54 -9.38 14.42
N ILE A 138 -4.58 -9.72 13.13
CA ILE A 138 -3.66 -10.71 12.53
C ILE A 138 -2.25 -10.11 12.41
N LEU A 139 -2.13 -8.91 11.83
CA LEU A 139 -0.84 -8.27 11.57
C LEU A 139 -0.07 -7.95 12.85
N LEU A 140 -0.77 -7.54 13.91
CA LEU A 140 -0.15 -7.20 15.18
C LEU A 140 0.16 -8.44 16.05
N LYS A 141 -0.65 -9.50 15.98
CA LYS A 141 -0.37 -10.77 16.68
C LYS A 141 0.86 -11.48 16.15
N LYS A 142 1.09 -11.46 14.84
CA LYS A 142 2.28 -12.04 14.21
C LYS A 142 3.59 -11.42 14.73
N LYS A 143 3.53 -10.22 15.31
CA LYS A 143 4.67 -9.53 15.89
C LYS A 143 5.09 -10.07 17.26
N SER A 144 4.17 -10.72 18.00
CA SER A 144 4.47 -11.30 19.32
C SER A 144 4.95 -12.76 19.28
N GLU A 145 4.77 -13.45 18.14
CA GLU A 145 5.11 -14.86 17.99
C GLU A 145 6.37 -15.16 17.16
N VAL A 146 6.94 -14.16 16.50
CA VAL A 146 8.15 -14.33 15.67
C VAL A 146 9.43 -14.02 16.49
N ASN A 147 9.49 -14.47 17.74
CA ASN A 147 10.75 -14.88 18.35
C ASN A 147 10.94 -16.39 18.09
N LEU A 148 10.98 -16.77 16.84
CA LEU A 148 11.51 -18.07 16.47
C LEU A 148 13.02 -17.98 16.65
N ASP A 149 13.52 -18.69 17.67
CA ASP A 149 14.91 -19.05 17.81
C ASP A 149 15.38 -19.69 16.50
N LEU A 150 16.00 -18.90 15.64
CA LEU A 150 16.78 -19.44 14.52
C LEU A 150 17.99 -20.11 15.16
N PRO A 151 18.19 -21.43 14.95
CA PRO A 151 19.38 -22.08 15.44
C PRO A 151 20.61 -21.40 14.80
N ASN A 152 21.53 -20.97 15.65
CA ASN A 152 22.84 -20.49 15.24
C ASN A 152 23.52 -21.60 14.43
N GLU A 153 23.56 -21.51 13.12
CA GLU A 153 24.45 -22.31 12.29
C GLU A 153 25.88 -21.78 12.44
N THR A 154 26.51 -22.16 13.54
CA THR A 154 27.97 -22.22 13.63
C THR A 154 28.38 -23.68 13.56
N SER A 155 28.47 -24.22 12.37
CA SER A 155 29.25 -25.43 12.11
C SER A 155 30.46 -25.03 11.25
N GLU A 156 31.58 -24.87 11.93
CA GLU A 156 32.89 -24.81 11.36
C GLU A 156 33.12 -26.03 10.46
N THR A 157 33.19 -25.80 9.16
CA THR A 157 33.61 -26.83 8.21
C THR A 157 35.14 -26.89 8.24
N ASN A 158 35.68 -27.81 9.02
CA ASN A 158 37.07 -28.21 9.00
C ASN A 158 37.41 -28.82 7.62
N ILE A 159 37.99 -28.03 6.75
CA ILE A 159 38.61 -28.53 5.51
C ILE A 159 40.02 -29.06 5.87
N GLN A 160 40.12 -30.35 6.12
CA GLN A 160 41.41 -31.04 6.14
C GLN A 160 41.93 -31.16 4.70
N THR A 161 42.96 -30.40 4.39
CA THR A 161 43.83 -30.61 3.23
C THR A 161 44.52 -31.97 3.37
N ARG A 162 44.17 -32.93 2.51
CA ARG A 162 44.98 -34.13 2.26
C ARG A 162 46.00 -33.74 1.21
N GLU A 163 47.26 -33.60 1.61
CA GLU A 163 48.42 -33.73 0.74
C GLU A 163 48.54 -35.20 0.34
N ALA A 164 48.57 -35.43 -0.96
CA ALA A 164 48.90 -36.73 -1.52
C ALA A 164 50.33 -36.70 -2.08
N SER A 165 51.07 -37.69 -1.68
CA SER A 165 52.38 -38.10 -2.20
C SER A 165 52.30 -38.47 -3.67
#